data_3d26ba40879e180f74fdc72c1cc48d21
#
_entry.id   3d26ba40879e180f74fdc72c1cc48d21
#
_cell.length_a   1.000
_cell.length_b   1.000
_cell.length_c   1.000
_cell.angle_alpha   90.00
_cell.angle_beta   90.00
_cell.angle_gamma   90.00
#
_symmetry.space_group_name_H-M   'P 1'
#
loop_
_entity.id
_entity.type
_entity.pdbx_description
1 polymer ?
#
loop_
_entity_poly.entity_id
_entity_poly.type
_entity_poly.pdbx_seq_one_letter_code
_entity_poly.pdbx_strand_id
1 'polypeptide(L)'
;KQNRSWISSSFTSLLRTMEAQDSAVITDESEALESEETVAESKEEDVLEVLKGTQSAAEFGTKVHELLEKIFDKNFHNWKNRVYKFLDDRFKGYVAPETEERKAEIETKTEEFFENLFEAKILPSAPGFHLSQLFKNLKDCRPELKFMLSVGAPIKGRERLTASLLAETLTAFDSRYKDFHLSELDMRGYLTGSIDLAFAADGKYWVIDWKTNKIDYRNNTPELYTPEAVNALMKNNHYELQLALYLVALKRMLEVRLNLPEGTGYKAIGGAVYCFLRGIDRNARGTYFERPKDALIECLDDFLKNGFSRELLESRAKGAV
;
A
#
# COMPACT_ATOMS: atom_id res chain seq x y z
N LYS A 1 11.21 -33.38 -22.26
CA LYS A 1 11.27 -32.96 -20.83
C LYS A 1 11.23 -31.45 -20.82
N GLN A 2 10.06 -30.86 -20.66
CA GLN A 2 9.91 -29.40 -20.45
C GLN A 2 10.40 -29.09 -19.04
N ASN A 3 11.44 -28.27 -18.95
CA ASN A 3 11.89 -27.68 -17.69
C ASN A 3 10.77 -26.79 -17.15
N ARG A 4 10.00 -27.29 -16.19
CA ARG A 4 9.02 -26.50 -15.43
C ARG A 4 9.80 -25.67 -14.39
N SER A 5 10.41 -24.58 -14.81
CA SER A 5 10.93 -23.60 -13.86
C SER A 5 9.75 -22.86 -13.23
N TRP A 6 9.54 -23.10 -11.95
CA TRP A 6 8.61 -22.32 -11.16
C TRP A 6 9.20 -20.92 -10.97
N ILE A 7 8.47 -19.89 -11.39
CA ILE A 7 8.87 -18.50 -11.19
C ILE A 7 8.10 -17.99 -9.99
N SER A 8 8.84 -17.56 -8.96
CA SER A 8 8.28 -16.77 -7.87
C SER A 8 8.64 -15.30 -8.14
N SER A 9 7.64 -14.46 -8.32
CA SER A 9 7.83 -13.02 -8.52
C SER A 9 7.21 -12.27 -7.35
N SER A 10 7.92 -11.32 -6.75
CA SER A 10 7.26 -10.39 -5.84
C SER A 10 6.40 -9.44 -6.66
N PHE A 11 5.30 -8.94 -6.08
CA PHE A 11 4.45 -7.95 -6.74
C PHE A 11 5.27 -6.70 -7.13
N THR A 12 6.13 -6.22 -6.23
CA THR A 12 7.04 -5.10 -6.50
C THR A 12 8.00 -5.37 -7.65
N SER A 13 8.54 -6.60 -7.76
CA SER A 13 9.41 -6.95 -8.89
C SER A 13 8.62 -7.08 -10.19
N LEU A 14 7.36 -7.52 -10.13
CA LEU A 14 6.45 -7.55 -11.26
C LEU A 14 6.22 -6.13 -11.78
N LEU A 15 5.84 -5.19 -10.92
CA LEU A 15 5.66 -3.78 -11.29
C LEU A 15 6.94 -3.18 -11.88
N ARG A 16 8.09 -3.34 -11.27
CA ARG A 16 9.38 -2.84 -11.78
C ARG A 16 9.74 -3.41 -13.15
N THR A 17 9.47 -4.69 -13.39
CA THR A 17 9.71 -5.31 -14.70
C THR A 17 8.77 -4.74 -15.77
N MET A 18 7.56 -4.37 -15.36
CA MET A 18 6.55 -3.75 -16.23
C MET A 18 6.94 -2.30 -16.56
N GLU A 19 7.38 -1.53 -15.58
CA GLU A 19 7.88 -0.15 -15.73
C GLU A 19 9.15 -0.08 -16.58
N ALA A 20 10.06 -1.04 -16.44
CA ALA A 20 11.30 -1.09 -17.22
C ALA A 20 11.08 -1.34 -18.72
N GLN A 21 9.94 -1.91 -19.11
CA GLN A 21 9.57 -2.09 -20.52
C GLN A 21 8.87 -0.85 -21.12
N ASP A 22 8.22 -0.04 -20.27
CA ASP A 22 7.60 1.23 -20.66
C ASP A 22 8.51 2.45 -20.45
N SER A 23 9.79 2.25 -20.10
CA SER A 23 10.71 3.31 -19.70
C SER A 23 11.00 4.31 -20.79
N ALA A 24 10.15 5.28 -20.85
CA ALA A 24 10.52 6.65 -21.21
C ALA A 24 10.03 7.68 -20.19
N VAL A 25 9.55 7.34 -18.97
CA VAL A 25 9.24 8.38 -17.96
C VAL A 25 9.18 7.78 -16.53
N ILE A 26 9.94 8.41 -15.66
CA ILE A 26 9.92 8.41 -14.19
C ILE A 26 10.70 7.27 -13.53
N THR A 27 12.00 7.44 -13.52
CA THR A 27 12.89 6.86 -12.53
C THR A 27 12.65 7.50 -11.17
N ASP A 28 12.58 6.67 -10.14
CA ASP A 28 12.54 7.03 -8.71
C ASP A 28 13.92 7.55 -8.26
N GLU A 29 14.57 8.38 -9.05
CA GLU A 29 15.83 9.09 -8.76
C GLU A 29 16.16 10.00 -9.95
N SER A 30 15.51 11.15 -10.05
CA SER A 30 16.14 12.28 -10.72
C SER A 30 16.71 13.20 -9.64
N GLU A 31 18.00 13.10 -9.42
CA GLU A 31 18.80 14.18 -8.85
C GLU A 31 18.58 15.44 -9.69
N ALA A 32 17.69 16.31 -9.24
CA ALA A 32 17.52 17.63 -9.81
C ALA A 32 18.51 18.56 -9.13
N LEU A 33 19.39 19.11 -9.94
CA LEU A 33 20.35 20.17 -9.65
C LEU A 33 19.76 21.23 -8.71
N GLU A 34 20.53 21.53 -7.66
CA GLU A 34 20.30 22.63 -6.75
C GLU A 34 20.21 23.97 -7.51
N SER A 35 19.12 24.68 -7.33
CA SER A 35 19.06 26.10 -7.53
C SER A 35 18.42 26.71 -6.29
N GLU A 36 19.23 27.53 -5.60
CA GLU A 36 18.77 28.40 -4.51
C GLU A 36 17.68 29.33 -5.03
N GLU A 37 16.55 29.43 -4.28
CA GLU A 37 15.92 30.72 -4.04
C GLU A 37 14.65 30.64 -3.15
N THR A 38 14.65 31.60 -2.24
CA THR A 38 13.56 32.32 -1.56
C THR A 38 12.75 31.61 -0.49
N VAL A 39 13.02 32.12 0.71
CA VAL A 39 12.23 32.03 1.95
C VAL A 39 10.80 32.45 1.68
N ALA A 40 9.87 31.53 1.81
CA ALA A 40 8.44 31.76 1.90
C ALA A 40 7.93 31.28 3.26
N GLU A 41 6.98 32.02 3.79
CA GLU A 41 6.32 31.90 5.10
C GLU A 41 6.14 30.47 5.62
N SER A 42 6.18 30.29 6.94
CA SER A 42 6.17 29.05 7.70
C SER A 42 5.15 28.02 7.21
N LYS A 43 5.53 27.20 6.24
CA LYS A 43 4.80 25.99 5.87
C LYS A 43 5.12 24.93 6.91
N GLU A 44 4.13 24.08 7.21
CA GLU A 44 4.30 22.94 8.08
C GLU A 44 5.45 22.05 7.55
N GLU A 45 6.43 21.75 8.40
CA GLU A 45 7.61 20.99 8.03
C GLU A 45 7.27 19.51 7.87
N ASP A 46 7.68 18.88 6.76
CA ASP A 46 7.57 17.44 6.58
C ASP A 46 8.56 16.71 7.50
N VAL A 47 8.08 16.25 8.64
CA VAL A 47 8.89 15.58 9.65
C VAL A 47 9.58 14.32 9.11
N LEU A 48 8.94 13.60 8.17
CA LEU A 48 9.55 12.40 7.56
C LEU A 48 10.74 12.78 6.67
N GLU A 49 10.73 13.96 6.04
CA GLU A 49 11.90 14.45 5.30
C GLU A 49 13.06 14.79 6.23
N VAL A 50 12.78 15.44 7.34
CA VAL A 50 13.79 15.70 8.37
C VAL A 50 14.38 14.38 8.88
N LEU A 51 13.54 13.39 9.19
CA LEU A 51 13.98 12.10 9.70
C LEU A 51 14.72 11.26 8.64
N LYS A 52 14.44 11.46 7.36
CA LYS A 52 15.19 10.81 6.28
C LYS A 52 16.66 11.26 6.33
N GLY A 53 16.90 12.54 6.53
CA GLY A 53 18.25 13.11 6.56
C GLY A 53 19.02 12.74 5.30
N THR A 54 20.22 12.23 5.47
CA THR A 54 21.14 11.85 4.37
C THR A 54 20.82 10.48 3.72
N GLN A 55 19.82 9.75 4.20
CA GLN A 55 19.48 8.42 3.68
C GLN A 55 18.70 8.51 2.37
N SER A 56 18.82 7.50 1.49
CA SER A 56 17.98 7.41 0.30
C SER A 56 16.49 7.24 0.66
N ALA A 57 15.58 7.69 -0.21
CA ALA A 57 14.14 7.60 0.02
C ALA A 57 13.66 6.14 0.19
N ALA A 58 14.20 5.21 -0.62
CA ALA A 58 13.85 3.80 -0.56
C ALA A 58 14.28 3.13 0.74
N GLU A 59 15.52 3.38 1.19
CA GLU A 59 16.02 2.85 2.47
C GLU A 59 15.26 3.43 3.65
N PHE A 60 14.98 4.74 3.64
CA PHE A 60 14.20 5.39 4.69
C PHE A 60 12.76 4.84 4.72
N GLY A 61 12.12 4.68 3.57
CA GLY A 61 10.80 4.03 3.47
C GLY A 61 10.80 2.66 4.14
N THR A 62 11.79 1.81 3.84
CA THR A 62 11.95 0.50 4.50
C THR A 62 12.06 0.64 6.03
N LYS A 63 12.80 1.64 6.54
CA LYS A 63 12.92 1.85 7.99
C LYS A 63 11.64 2.31 8.66
N VAL A 64 10.82 3.10 7.96
CA VAL A 64 9.49 3.49 8.44
C VAL A 64 8.56 2.28 8.51
N HIS A 65 8.54 1.41 7.49
CA HIS A 65 7.77 0.16 7.49
C HIS A 65 8.22 -0.76 8.64
N GLU A 66 9.53 -0.98 8.83
CA GLU A 66 10.06 -1.76 9.96
C GLU A 66 9.65 -1.19 11.33
N LEU A 67 9.57 0.13 11.45
CA LEU A 67 9.10 0.77 12.69
C LEU A 67 7.61 0.48 12.92
N LEU A 68 6.77 0.68 11.90
CA LEU A 68 5.34 0.43 11.99
C LEU A 68 5.03 -1.05 12.23
N GLU A 69 5.74 -1.98 11.58
CA GLU A 69 5.66 -3.40 11.86
C GLU A 69 5.90 -3.69 13.34
N LYS A 70 6.97 -3.12 13.93
CA LYS A 70 7.30 -3.30 15.34
C LYS A 70 6.29 -2.65 16.29
N ILE A 71 5.65 -1.56 15.86
CA ILE A 71 4.60 -0.89 16.64
C ILE A 71 3.33 -1.74 16.70
N PHE A 72 2.97 -2.43 15.63
CA PHE A 72 1.79 -3.30 15.60
C PHE A 72 2.07 -4.78 15.94
N ASP A 73 3.31 -5.12 16.32
CA ASP A 73 3.63 -6.48 16.78
C ASP A 73 2.98 -6.78 18.13
N LYS A 74 2.44 -8.00 18.27
CA LYS A 74 1.76 -8.49 19.49
C LYS A 74 2.58 -8.43 20.79
N ASN A 75 3.91 -8.33 20.69
CA ASN A 75 4.82 -8.19 21.84
C ASN A 75 5.06 -6.73 22.22
N PHE A 76 4.24 -5.85 21.75
CA PHE A 76 4.33 -4.43 21.95
C PHE A 76 3.86 -4.01 23.36
N HIS A 77 4.53 -3.03 23.96
CA HIS A 77 4.15 -2.47 25.26
C HIS A 77 3.97 -0.95 25.23
N ASN A 78 4.68 -0.23 24.34
CA ASN A 78 4.57 1.22 24.23
C ASN A 78 5.15 1.69 22.88
N TRP A 79 4.32 2.28 22.00
CA TRP A 79 4.75 2.78 20.71
C TRP A 79 5.78 3.92 20.83
N LYS A 80 5.65 4.80 21.85
CA LYS A 80 6.60 5.90 22.09
C LYS A 80 8.02 5.38 22.26
N ASN A 81 8.23 4.29 22.99
CA ASN A 81 9.54 3.68 23.16
C ASN A 81 10.14 3.20 21.82
N ARG A 82 9.30 2.73 20.91
CA ARG A 82 9.76 2.33 19.56
C ARG A 82 10.14 3.53 18.72
N VAL A 83 9.36 4.60 18.78
CA VAL A 83 9.64 5.86 18.12
C VAL A 83 10.91 6.51 18.65
N TYR A 84 11.08 6.61 19.97
CA TYR A 84 12.31 7.17 20.55
C TYR A 84 13.56 6.35 20.21
N LYS A 85 13.47 5.02 20.19
CA LYS A 85 14.58 4.20 19.70
C LYS A 85 14.89 4.45 18.23
N PHE A 86 13.87 4.60 17.41
CA PHE A 86 14.05 4.97 16.01
C PHE A 86 14.72 6.34 15.87
N LEU A 87 14.29 7.35 16.63
CA LEU A 87 14.91 8.67 16.68
C LEU A 87 16.38 8.60 17.08
N ASP A 88 16.74 7.84 18.12
CA ASP A 88 18.12 7.63 18.52
C ASP A 88 18.98 7.08 17.38
N ASP A 89 18.45 6.13 16.62
CA ASP A 89 19.15 5.57 15.46
C ASP A 89 19.28 6.61 14.33
N ARG A 90 18.27 7.47 14.14
CA ARG A 90 18.35 8.58 13.16
C ARG A 90 19.40 9.60 13.54
N PHE A 91 19.39 10.07 14.78
CA PHE A 91 20.36 11.08 15.27
C PHE A 91 21.80 10.60 15.26
N LYS A 92 22.02 9.29 15.43
CA LYS A 92 23.39 8.72 15.37
C LYS A 92 23.95 8.57 13.96
N GLY A 93 23.11 8.42 12.95
CA GLY A 93 23.55 8.02 11.63
C GLY A 93 23.18 8.94 10.47
N TYR A 94 22.06 9.65 10.55
CA TYR A 94 21.46 10.27 9.37
C TYR A 94 21.00 11.72 9.56
N VAL A 95 20.68 12.10 10.79
CA VAL A 95 20.18 13.44 11.13
C VAL A 95 21.12 14.03 12.18
N ALA A 96 21.72 15.17 11.89
CA ALA A 96 22.60 15.85 12.83
C ALA A 96 21.97 17.18 13.25
N PRO A 97 21.11 17.20 14.30
CA PRO A 97 20.55 18.45 14.79
C PRO A 97 21.67 19.36 15.32
N GLU A 98 21.63 20.62 14.91
CA GLU A 98 22.69 21.59 15.23
C GLU A 98 22.70 21.99 16.71
N THR A 99 21.53 21.90 17.37
CA THR A 99 21.35 22.26 18.78
C THR A 99 20.45 21.26 19.51
N GLU A 100 20.53 21.21 20.84
CA GLU A 100 19.62 20.40 21.67
C GLU A 100 18.15 20.88 21.54
N GLU A 101 17.93 22.18 21.32
CA GLU A 101 16.59 22.73 21.07
C GLU A 101 15.99 22.19 19.77
N ARG A 102 16.80 22.15 18.68
CA ARG A 102 16.35 21.59 17.40
C ARG A 102 16.10 20.08 17.51
N LYS A 103 16.90 19.37 18.28
CA LYS A 103 16.66 17.95 18.56
C LYS A 103 15.34 17.72 19.29
N ALA A 104 15.06 18.50 20.36
CA ALA A 104 13.81 18.42 21.11
C ALA A 104 12.60 18.78 20.23
N GLU A 105 12.74 19.74 19.32
CA GLU A 105 11.70 20.08 18.34
C GLU A 105 11.39 18.90 17.41
N ILE A 106 12.41 18.24 16.84
CA ILE A 106 12.25 17.05 15.98
C ILE A 106 11.57 15.91 16.74
N GLU A 107 11.97 15.67 17.99
CA GLU A 107 11.36 14.66 18.86
C GLU A 107 9.87 14.94 19.06
N THR A 108 9.53 16.19 19.41
CA THR A 108 8.13 16.63 19.61
C THR A 108 7.29 16.48 18.36
N LYS A 109 7.76 16.98 17.22
CA LYS A 109 7.06 16.85 15.93
C LYS A 109 6.89 15.40 15.50
N THR A 110 7.87 14.55 15.79
CA THR A 110 7.77 13.12 15.49
C THR A 110 6.72 12.45 16.36
N GLU A 111 6.67 12.77 17.64
CA GLU A 111 5.63 12.25 18.53
C GLU A 111 4.23 12.68 18.08
N GLU A 112 4.04 13.96 17.76
CA GLU A 112 2.78 14.52 17.23
C GLU A 112 2.37 13.83 15.92
N PHE A 113 3.32 13.57 15.03
CA PHE A 113 3.07 12.85 13.79
C PHE A 113 2.49 11.45 14.04
N PHE A 114 3.10 10.67 14.93
CA PHE A 114 2.60 9.33 15.25
C PHE A 114 1.28 9.37 16.02
N GLU A 115 1.06 10.36 16.89
CA GLU A 115 -0.23 10.57 17.53
C GLU A 115 -1.33 10.88 16.49
N ASN A 116 -1.05 11.75 15.53
CA ASN A 116 -1.99 12.05 14.44
C ASN A 116 -2.29 10.81 13.60
N LEU A 117 -1.28 10.02 13.23
CA LEU A 117 -1.45 8.76 12.51
C LEU A 117 -2.37 7.78 13.27
N PHE A 118 -2.12 7.59 14.57
CA PHE A 118 -2.88 6.61 15.34
C PHE A 118 -4.30 7.06 15.67
N GLU A 119 -4.56 8.36 15.70
CA GLU A 119 -5.88 8.96 15.91
C GLU A 119 -6.59 9.34 14.59
N ALA A 120 -6.01 9.05 13.44
CA ALA A 120 -6.61 9.33 12.13
C ALA A 120 -7.89 8.51 11.91
N LYS A 121 -8.93 9.16 11.34
CA LYS A 121 -10.23 8.56 11.01
C LYS A 121 -10.18 7.87 9.65
N ILE A 122 -9.37 6.84 9.54
CA ILE A 122 -9.01 6.21 8.25
C ILE A 122 -10.10 5.31 7.64
N LEU A 123 -11.13 4.94 8.42
CA LEU A 123 -12.22 4.06 7.94
C LEU A 123 -13.50 4.86 7.69
N PRO A 124 -13.89 5.12 6.45
CA PRO A 124 -15.10 5.89 6.14
C PRO A 124 -16.39 5.24 6.68
N SER A 125 -16.47 3.90 6.68
CA SER A 125 -17.64 3.16 7.18
C SER A 125 -17.63 2.94 8.70
N ALA A 126 -16.53 3.27 9.39
CA ALA A 126 -16.38 3.18 10.84
C ALA A 126 -15.71 4.44 11.40
N PRO A 127 -16.36 5.62 11.35
CA PRO A 127 -15.74 6.92 11.66
C PRO A 127 -15.32 7.07 13.13
N GLY A 128 -15.77 6.17 14.01
CA GLY A 128 -15.33 6.09 15.40
C GLY A 128 -14.13 5.19 15.64
N PHE A 129 -13.60 4.55 14.59
CA PHE A 129 -12.43 3.71 14.70
C PHE A 129 -11.14 4.54 14.51
N HIS A 130 -10.17 4.30 15.35
CA HIS A 130 -8.82 4.84 15.29
C HIS A 130 -7.80 3.71 15.47
N LEU A 131 -6.65 3.80 14.82
CA LEU A 131 -5.58 2.79 14.90
C LEU A 131 -5.10 2.56 16.34
N SER A 132 -5.15 3.59 17.19
CA SER A 132 -4.82 3.47 18.62
C SER A 132 -5.67 2.43 19.34
N GLN A 133 -6.87 2.12 18.85
CA GLN A 133 -7.73 1.08 19.46
C GLN A 133 -7.14 -0.32 19.29
N LEU A 134 -6.33 -0.57 18.26
CA LEU A 134 -5.65 -1.85 18.04
C LEU A 134 -4.64 -2.13 19.16
N PHE A 135 -4.08 -1.09 19.80
CA PHE A 135 -3.15 -1.26 20.91
C PHE A 135 -3.76 -1.91 22.14
N LYS A 136 -5.09 -1.89 22.28
CA LYS A 136 -5.81 -2.57 23.36
C LYS A 136 -5.87 -4.09 23.13
N ASN A 137 -5.84 -4.52 21.86
CA ASN A 137 -5.87 -5.92 21.49
C ASN A 137 -5.12 -6.18 20.17
N LEU A 138 -3.80 -6.25 20.25
CA LEU A 138 -2.96 -6.52 19.06
C LEU A 138 -3.18 -7.92 18.45
N LYS A 139 -4.03 -8.76 19.06
CA LYS A 139 -4.46 -10.02 18.41
C LYS A 139 -5.36 -9.77 17.21
N ASP A 140 -6.01 -8.60 17.14
CA ASP A 140 -6.91 -8.21 16.06
C ASP A 140 -6.16 -7.65 14.85
N CYS A 141 -4.82 -7.56 14.91
CA CYS A 141 -4.00 -7.12 13.79
C CYS A 141 -2.87 -8.10 13.47
N ARG A 142 -2.38 -8.00 12.23
CA ARG A 142 -1.24 -8.76 11.69
C ARG A 142 -0.40 -7.83 10.85
N PRO A 143 0.69 -7.28 11.38
CA PRO A 143 1.67 -6.56 10.58
C PRO A 143 2.40 -7.55 9.66
N GLU A 144 2.90 -7.05 8.53
CA GLU A 144 3.66 -7.82 7.54
C GLU A 144 3.03 -9.18 7.21
N LEU A 145 1.71 -9.15 6.89
CA LEU A 145 0.99 -10.37 6.55
C LEU A 145 1.45 -10.89 5.18
N LYS A 146 2.38 -11.84 5.20
CA LYS A 146 2.91 -12.47 3.98
C LYS A 146 1.85 -13.33 3.30
N PHE A 147 1.79 -13.25 1.99
CA PHE A 147 0.92 -14.07 1.16
C PHE A 147 1.64 -14.66 -0.04
N MET A 148 1.05 -15.70 -0.59
CA MET A 148 1.46 -16.35 -1.81
C MET A 148 0.21 -16.74 -2.60
N LEU A 149 0.01 -16.11 -3.75
CA LEU A 149 -1.07 -16.42 -4.68
C LEU A 149 -0.54 -17.33 -5.79
N SER A 150 -1.11 -18.50 -5.94
CA SER A 150 -0.80 -19.35 -7.08
C SER A 150 -1.42 -18.76 -8.36
N VAL A 151 -0.63 -18.72 -9.43
CA VAL A 151 -1.08 -18.43 -10.78
C VAL A 151 -1.13 -19.76 -11.54
N GLY A 152 -2.34 -20.29 -11.70
CA GLY A 152 -2.57 -21.59 -12.31
C GLY A 152 -2.31 -21.63 -13.81
N ALA A 153 -2.12 -22.82 -14.34
CA ALA A 153 -2.17 -23.00 -15.80
C ALA A 153 -3.62 -22.80 -16.27
N PRO A 154 -3.83 -22.22 -17.46
CA PRO A 154 -5.17 -22.03 -17.98
C PRO A 154 -5.86 -23.38 -18.18
N ILE A 155 -7.11 -23.50 -17.73
CA ILE A 155 -7.97 -24.64 -18.00
C ILE A 155 -8.46 -24.61 -19.46
N LYS A 156 -9.11 -25.68 -19.93
CA LYS A 156 -9.64 -25.75 -21.30
C LYS A 156 -10.58 -24.56 -21.60
N GLY A 157 -10.30 -23.86 -22.69
CA GLY A 157 -11.10 -22.71 -23.13
C GLY A 157 -10.73 -21.39 -22.48
N ARG A 158 -9.64 -21.35 -21.72
CA ARG A 158 -9.09 -20.13 -21.09
C ARG A 158 -7.74 -19.76 -21.68
N GLU A 159 -7.42 -18.49 -21.64
CA GLU A 159 -6.12 -17.94 -22.04
C GLU A 159 -5.17 -17.90 -20.84
N ARG A 160 -3.87 -17.85 -21.13
CA ARG A 160 -2.86 -17.61 -20.10
C ARG A 160 -3.04 -16.20 -19.55
N LEU A 161 -3.01 -16.07 -18.24
CA LEU A 161 -3.08 -14.77 -17.59
C LEU A 161 -1.78 -13.99 -17.84
N THR A 162 -1.93 -12.74 -18.27
CA THR A 162 -0.85 -11.76 -18.42
C THR A 162 -1.12 -10.55 -17.54
N ALA A 163 -0.11 -9.71 -17.36
CA ALA A 163 -0.28 -8.47 -16.62
C ALA A 163 -1.24 -7.51 -17.32
N SER A 164 -1.22 -7.43 -18.66
CA SER A 164 -2.16 -6.62 -19.43
C SER A 164 -3.61 -7.07 -19.25
N LEU A 165 -3.87 -8.39 -19.14
CA LEU A 165 -5.20 -8.93 -18.88
C LEU A 165 -5.69 -8.64 -17.45
N LEU A 166 -4.79 -8.49 -16.48
CA LEU A 166 -5.17 -7.96 -15.16
C LEU A 166 -5.58 -6.49 -15.24
N ALA A 167 -4.83 -5.67 -15.98
CA ALA A 167 -5.18 -4.26 -16.20
C ALA A 167 -6.53 -4.13 -16.92
N GLU A 168 -6.75 -4.91 -17.96
CA GLU A 168 -8.03 -4.98 -18.68
C GLU A 168 -9.18 -5.37 -17.72
N THR A 169 -8.94 -6.30 -16.82
CA THR A 169 -9.93 -6.72 -15.82
C THR A 169 -10.33 -5.53 -14.93
N LEU A 170 -9.37 -4.76 -14.40
CA LEU A 170 -9.68 -3.56 -13.64
C LEU A 170 -10.51 -2.56 -14.45
N THR A 171 -10.09 -2.28 -15.67
CA THR A 171 -10.75 -1.32 -16.59
C THR A 171 -12.20 -1.71 -16.89
N ALA A 172 -12.48 -2.99 -17.06
CA ALA A 172 -13.83 -3.48 -17.34
C ALA A 172 -14.83 -3.24 -16.20
N PHE A 173 -14.35 -3.18 -14.95
CA PHE A 173 -15.19 -2.92 -13.79
C PHE A 173 -15.25 -1.44 -13.37
N ASP A 174 -14.25 -0.66 -13.76
CA ASP A 174 -14.17 0.76 -13.39
C ASP A 174 -13.43 1.57 -14.46
N SER A 175 -14.15 2.49 -15.09
CA SER A 175 -13.62 3.36 -16.15
C SER A 175 -12.50 4.32 -15.68
N ARG A 176 -12.30 4.48 -14.36
CA ARG A 176 -11.16 5.23 -13.81
C ARG A 176 -9.82 4.63 -14.26
N TYR A 177 -9.79 3.33 -14.57
CA TYR A 177 -8.61 2.59 -15.00
C TYR A 177 -8.43 2.51 -16.53
N LYS A 178 -9.22 3.24 -17.33
CA LYS A 178 -9.18 3.18 -18.80
C LYS A 178 -7.79 3.44 -19.42
N ASP A 179 -6.96 4.22 -18.74
CA ASP A 179 -5.60 4.54 -19.17
C ASP A 179 -4.54 3.64 -18.50
N PHE A 180 -4.98 2.60 -17.79
CA PHE A 180 -4.11 1.66 -17.11
C PHE A 180 -3.66 0.58 -18.08
N HIS A 181 -2.41 0.67 -18.54
CA HIS A 181 -1.82 -0.28 -19.47
C HIS A 181 -0.63 -0.96 -18.81
N LEU A 182 -0.56 -2.27 -18.95
CA LEU A 182 0.56 -3.08 -18.48
C LEU A 182 1.08 -3.93 -19.64
N SER A 183 2.36 -4.32 -19.57
CA SER A 183 2.99 -5.13 -20.59
C SER A 183 2.38 -6.54 -20.70
N GLU A 184 2.57 -7.19 -21.85
CA GLU A 184 2.18 -8.59 -22.12
C GLU A 184 3.08 -9.60 -21.38
N LEU A 185 3.32 -9.37 -20.10
CA LEU A 185 4.12 -10.27 -19.28
C LEU A 185 3.31 -11.50 -18.84
N ASP A 186 3.74 -12.67 -19.28
CA ASP A 186 3.17 -13.96 -18.86
C ASP A 186 3.26 -14.15 -17.34
N MET A 187 2.13 -14.37 -16.71
CA MET A 187 2.07 -14.69 -15.28
C MET A 187 2.00 -16.21 -15.08
N ARG A 188 2.90 -16.74 -14.24
CA ARG A 188 2.93 -18.18 -13.89
C ARG A 188 3.68 -18.43 -12.58
N GLY A 189 3.35 -19.51 -11.91
CA GLY A 189 3.98 -19.89 -10.67
C GLY A 189 3.32 -19.24 -9.47
N TYR A 190 4.02 -18.39 -8.76
CA TYR A 190 3.52 -17.75 -7.54
C TYR A 190 3.76 -16.24 -7.58
N LEU A 191 2.73 -15.51 -7.21
CA LEU A 191 2.82 -14.10 -6.90
C LEU A 191 2.89 -13.95 -5.38
N THR A 192 4.00 -13.41 -4.89
CA THR A 192 4.26 -13.24 -3.45
C THR A 192 4.23 -11.78 -3.07
N GLY A 193 3.84 -11.49 -1.84
CA GLY A 193 3.86 -10.15 -1.29
C GLY A 193 3.65 -10.14 0.22
N SER A 194 3.66 -8.95 0.78
CA SER A 194 3.30 -8.69 2.15
C SER A 194 2.29 -7.56 2.21
N ILE A 195 1.31 -7.67 3.07
CA ILE A 195 0.36 -6.61 3.43
C ILE A 195 0.90 -5.96 4.70
N ASP A 196 1.15 -4.67 4.68
CA ASP A 196 1.81 -3.97 5.78
C ASP A 196 1.06 -4.13 7.10
N LEU A 197 -0.28 -3.98 7.06
CA LEU A 197 -1.13 -4.25 8.21
C LEU A 197 -2.49 -4.81 7.78
N ALA A 198 -2.83 -6.00 8.26
CA ALA A 198 -4.20 -6.53 8.23
C ALA A 198 -4.78 -6.50 9.63
N PHE A 199 -6.03 -6.07 9.78
CA PHE A 199 -6.68 -5.96 11.09
C PHE A 199 -8.19 -6.16 11.04
N ALA A 200 -8.78 -6.43 12.21
CA ALA A 200 -10.22 -6.54 12.38
C ALA A 200 -10.77 -5.29 13.06
N ALA A 201 -11.79 -4.69 12.48
CA ALA A 201 -12.53 -3.56 13.06
C ALA A 201 -13.96 -3.57 12.55
N ASP A 202 -14.91 -3.19 13.40
CA ASP A 202 -16.34 -3.09 13.05
C ASP A 202 -16.91 -4.35 12.38
N GLY A 203 -16.51 -5.53 12.87
CA GLY A 203 -16.95 -6.83 12.33
C GLY A 203 -16.45 -7.17 10.93
N LYS A 204 -15.47 -6.43 10.41
CA LYS A 204 -14.85 -6.62 9.10
C LYS A 204 -13.32 -6.72 9.22
N TYR A 205 -12.70 -7.24 8.17
CA TYR A 205 -11.25 -7.27 8.01
C TYR A 205 -10.81 -6.21 7.01
N TRP A 206 -9.71 -5.53 7.34
CA TRP A 206 -9.20 -4.38 6.60
C TRP A 206 -7.73 -4.60 6.30
N VAL A 207 -7.23 -3.95 5.27
CA VAL A 207 -5.80 -3.84 4.99
C VAL A 207 -5.38 -2.39 4.96
N ILE A 208 -4.17 -2.14 5.43
CA ILE A 208 -3.46 -0.87 5.25
C ILE A 208 -2.16 -1.14 4.53
N ASP A 209 -1.80 -0.22 3.67
CA ASP A 209 -0.50 -0.10 3.04
C ASP A 209 0.06 1.29 3.32
N TRP A 210 1.29 1.34 3.85
CA TRP A 210 1.97 2.58 4.21
C TRP A 210 2.78 3.09 3.03
N LYS A 211 2.63 4.37 2.70
CA LYS A 211 3.37 5.00 1.60
C LYS A 211 4.14 6.23 2.09
N THR A 212 5.39 6.36 1.66
CA THR A 212 6.26 7.51 1.95
C THR A 212 6.51 8.39 0.72
N ASN A 213 5.75 8.20 -0.37
CA ASN A 213 5.85 8.97 -1.60
C ASN A 213 5.73 10.47 -1.33
N LYS A 214 6.52 11.27 -2.04
CA LYS A 214 6.38 12.72 -2.13
C LYS A 214 5.45 13.10 -3.27
N ILE A 215 4.74 14.23 -3.11
CA ILE A 215 3.98 14.88 -4.19
C ILE A 215 4.88 15.90 -4.90
N ASP A 216 5.61 16.70 -4.12
CA ASP A 216 6.60 17.61 -4.65
C ASP A 216 7.98 17.30 -4.04
N TYR A 217 8.95 17.01 -4.90
CA TYR A 217 10.31 16.66 -4.47
C TYR A 217 11.09 17.87 -3.92
N ARG A 218 10.71 19.10 -4.31
CA ARG A 218 11.41 20.33 -3.90
C ARG A 218 10.83 20.92 -2.62
N ASN A 219 9.52 20.88 -2.48
CA ASN A 219 8.80 21.55 -1.39
C ASN A 219 7.57 20.73 -0.96
N ASN A 220 7.82 19.51 -0.44
CA ASN A 220 6.75 18.65 0.03
C ASN A 220 6.24 19.12 1.38
N THR A 221 4.93 19.37 1.45
CA THR A 221 4.24 19.70 2.70
C THR A 221 2.99 18.85 2.86
N PRO A 222 2.51 18.60 4.09
CA PRO A 222 1.33 17.77 4.32
C PRO A 222 0.07 18.24 3.58
N GLU A 223 -0.10 19.55 3.36
CA GLU A 223 -1.25 20.14 2.69
C GLU A 223 -1.38 19.74 1.21
N LEU A 224 -0.27 19.35 0.57
CA LEU A 224 -0.28 18.89 -0.82
C LEU A 224 -1.06 17.57 -1.01
N TYR A 225 -1.25 16.77 0.05
CA TYR A 225 -1.91 15.46 -0.03
C TYR A 225 -3.44 15.61 -0.05
N THR A 226 -3.94 16.40 -1.01
CA THR A 226 -5.38 16.50 -1.27
C THR A 226 -5.93 15.19 -1.83
N PRO A 227 -7.25 14.94 -1.79
CA PRO A 227 -7.85 13.75 -2.40
C PRO A 227 -7.45 13.55 -3.86
N GLU A 228 -7.36 14.62 -4.65
CA GLU A 228 -6.98 14.59 -6.06
C GLU A 228 -5.51 14.16 -6.24
N ALA A 229 -4.61 14.73 -5.43
CA ALA A 229 -3.19 14.40 -5.47
C ALA A 229 -2.94 12.94 -5.01
N VAL A 230 -3.64 12.50 -3.98
CA VAL A 230 -3.60 11.11 -3.51
C VAL A 230 -4.13 10.14 -4.57
N ASN A 231 -5.25 10.47 -5.24
CA ASN A 231 -5.74 9.68 -6.37
C ASN A 231 -4.73 9.61 -7.53
N ALA A 232 -4.03 10.71 -7.81
CA ALA A 232 -2.97 10.72 -8.82
C ALA A 232 -1.79 9.81 -8.41
N LEU A 233 -1.37 9.84 -7.15
CA LEU A 233 -0.33 8.92 -6.63
C LEU A 233 -0.74 7.46 -6.77
N MET A 234 -1.98 7.10 -6.42
CA MET A 234 -2.50 5.75 -6.59
C MET A 234 -2.38 5.31 -8.05
N LYS A 235 -2.90 6.12 -8.98
CA LYS A 235 -2.93 5.84 -10.41
C LYS A 235 -1.53 5.74 -11.03
N ASN A 236 -0.67 6.72 -10.75
CA ASN A 236 0.67 6.81 -11.36
C ASN A 236 1.60 5.68 -10.91
N ASN A 237 1.35 5.09 -9.73
CA ASN A 237 2.15 3.99 -9.17
C ASN A 237 1.43 2.63 -9.27
N HIS A 238 0.31 2.54 -9.97
CA HIS A 238 -0.47 1.30 -10.15
C HIS A 238 -0.86 0.62 -8.82
N TYR A 239 -1.06 1.41 -7.75
CA TYR A 239 -1.37 0.87 -6.43
C TYR A 239 -2.77 0.24 -6.36
N GLU A 240 -3.68 0.58 -7.26
CA GLU A 240 -5.01 -0.04 -7.34
C GLU A 240 -4.93 -1.53 -7.70
N LEU A 241 -3.99 -1.92 -8.56
CA LEU A 241 -3.75 -3.34 -8.84
C LEU A 241 -3.19 -4.05 -7.60
N GLN A 242 -2.23 -3.42 -6.91
CA GLN A 242 -1.72 -3.94 -5.64
C GLN A 242 -2.84 -4.12 -4.63
N LEU A 243 -3.69 -3.11 -4.47
CA LEU A 243 -4.87 -3.13 -3.60
C LEU A 243 -5.78 -4.31 -3.92
N ALA A 244 -6.15 -4.49 -5.19
CA ALA A 244 -7.03 -5.56 -5.61
C ALA A 244 -6.43 -6.96 -5.32
N LEU A 245 -5.13 -7.15 -5.58
CA LEU A 245 -4.43 -8.40 -5.28
C LEU A 245 -4.30 -8.67 -3.78
N TYR A 246 -4.09 -7.63 -2.96
CA TYR A 246 -4.13 -7.76 -1.49
C TYR A 246 -5.49 -8.25 -1.00
N LEU A 247 -6.58 -7.73 -1.57
CA LEU A 247 -7.93 -8.15 -1.21
C LEU A 247 -8.23 -9.58 -1.67
N VAL A 248 -7.71 -10.03 -2.81
CA VAL A 248 -7.76 -11.45 -3.22
C VAL A 248 -7.00 -12.33 -2.23
N ALA A 249 -5.80 -11.91 -1.81
CA ALA A 249 -5.01 -12.65 -0.84
C ALA A 249 -5.71 -12.74 0.52
N LEU A 250 -6.22 -11.62 1.02
CA LEU A 250 -6.99 -11.59 2.27
C LEU A 250 -8.25 -12.45 2.18
N LYS A 251 -9.00 -12.37 1.06
CA LYS A 251 -10.17 -13.21 0.81
C LYS A 251 -9.85 -14.70 0.96
N ARG A 252 -8.84 -15.20 0.22
CA ARG A 252 -8.42 -16.61 0.28
C ARG A 252 -7.99 -17.01 1.70
N MET A 253 -7.26 -16.14 2.38
CA MET A 253 -6.84 -16.40 3.77
C MET A 253 -8.04 -16.51 4.72
N LEU A 254 -9.02 -15.61 4.61
CA LEU A 254 -10.21 -15.61 5.46
C LEU A 254 -11.09 -16.84 5.20
N GLU A 255 -11.23 -17.28 3.95
CA GLU A 255 -11.96 -18.50 3.61
C GLU A 255 -11.37 -19.71 4.34
N VAL A 256 -10.04 -19.84 4.35
CA VAL A 256 -9.36 -20.92 5.06
C VAL A 256 -9.41 -20.75 6.58
N ARG A 257 -9.10 -19.56 7.10
CA ARG A 257 -8.97 -19.32 8.54
C ARG A 257 -10.29 -19.34 9.30
N LEU A 258 -11.35 -18.88 8.65
CA LEU A 258 -12.70 -18.81 9.22
C LEU A 258 -13.59 -19.98 8.77
N ASN A 259 -13.02 -20.93 8.01
CA ASN A 259 -13.75 -22.06 7.43
C ASN A 259 -15.01 -21.60 6.66
N LEU A 260 -14.89 -20.54 5.86
CA LEU A 260 -15.96 -20.02 5.03
C LEU A 260 -16.05 -20.80 3.72
N PRO A 261 -17.26 -20.89 3.12
CA PRO A 261 -17.39 -21.43 1.78
C PRO A 261 -16.52 -20.66 0.77
N GLU A 262 -15.96 -21.37 -0.20
CA GLU A 262 -15.20 -20.75 -1.28
C GLU A 262 -16.05 -19.66 -2.00
N GLY A 263 -15.45 -18.54 -2.34
CA GLY A 263 -16.14 -17.40 -2.96
C GLY A 263 -16.89 -16.48 -1.97
N THR A 264 -16.89 -16.76 -0.66
CA THR A 264 -17.63 -15.92 0.30
C THR A 264 -16.75 -15.06 1.19
N GLY A 265 -15.44 -15.28 1.21
CA GLY A 265 -14.50 -14.58 2.10
C GLY A 265 -14.50 -13.06 1.91
N TYR A 266 -14.79 -12.58 0.70
CA TYR A 266 -14.81 -11.15 0.42
C TYR A 266 -15.91 -10.39 1.18
N LYS A 267 -17.02 -11.06 1.53
CA LYS A 267 -18.08 -10.46 2.35
C LYS A 267 -17.63 -10.06 3.74
N ALA A 268 -16.58 -10.70 4.26
CA ALA A 268 -15.97 -10.34 5.54
C ALA A 268 -14.99 -9.17 5.44
N ILE A 269 -14.65 -8.70 4.24
CA ILE A 269 -13.68 -7.62 4.03
C ILE A 269 -14.40 -6.27 4.02
N GLY A 270 -13.83 -5.30 4.75
CA GLY A 270 -14.27 -3.91 4.78
C GLY A 270 -13.69 -3.07 3.66
N GLY A 271 -12.47 -3.34 3.26
CA GLY A 271 -11.75 -2.64 2.20
C GLY A 271 -10.26 -2.52 2.47
N ALA A 272 -9.61 -1.65 1.71
CA ALA A 272 -8.20 -1.32 1.84
C ALA A 272 -8.00 0.19 1.98
N VAL A 273 -7.00 0.58 2.77
CA VAL A 273 -6.59 1.96 2.99
C VAL A 273 -5.12 2.10 2.61
N TYR A 274 -4.81 3.06 1.77
CA TYR A 274 -3.44 3.50 1.52
C TYR A 274 -3.20 4.78 2.32
N CYS A 275 -2.20 4.76 3.18
CA CYS A 275 -1.84 5.89 4.02
C CYS A 275 -0.55 6.53 3.48
N PHE A 276 -0.67 7.66 2.80
CA PHE A 276 0.47 8.49 2.41
C PHE A 276 0.93 9.29 3.62
N LEU A 277 1.87 8.72 4.35
CA LEU A 277 2.27 9.15 5.69
C LEU A 277 2.67 10.62 5.77
N ARG A 278 3.29 11.17 4.72
CA ARG A 278 3.71 12.58 4.69
C ARG A 278 2.54 13.58 4.71
N GLY A 279 1.34 13.13 4.40
CA GLY A 279 0.13 13.95 4.41
C GLY A 279 -0.84 13.63 5.54
N ILE A 280 -0.55 12.62 6.37
CA ILE A 280 -1.53 12.13 7.35
C ILE A 280 -1.83 13.13 8.45
N ASP A 281 -3.12 13.31 8.74
CA ASP A 281 -3.61 14.03 9.90
C ASP A 281 -4.77 13.27 10.58
N ARG A 282 -5.31 13.83 11.67
CA ARG A 282 -6.43 13.22 12.41
C ARG A 282 -7.73 13.13 11.60
N ASN A 283 -7.87 13.93 10.53
CA ASN A 283 -9.02 13.91 9.62
C ASN A 283 -8.80 12.99 8.42
N ALA A 284 -7.72 12.18 8.45
CA ALA A 284 -7.35 11.23 7.41
C ALA A 284 -6.97 11.88 6.07
N ARG A 285 -6.46 13.13 6.06
CA ARG A 285 -5.76 13.68 4.90
C ARG A 285 -4.64 12.70 4.51
N GLY A 286 -4.27 12.62 3.24
CA GLY A 286 -3.25 11.68 2.77
C GLY A 286 -3.69 10.22 2.79
N THR A 287 -4.98 9.92 2.95
CA THR A 287 -5.48 8.55 2.83
C THR A 287 -6.27 8.33 1.55
N TYR A 288 -6.17 7.13 1.00
CA TYR A 288 -7.03 6.62 -0.04
C TYR A 288 -7.72 5.37 0.47
N PHE A 289 -9.03 5.33 0.34
CA PHE A 289 -9.84 4.17 0.72
C PHE A 289 -10.55 3.60 -0.51
N GLU A 290 -10.53 2.28 -0.63
CA GLU A 290 -11.35 1.61 -1.61
C GLU A 290 -11.80 0.22 -1.14
N ARG A 291 -13.03 -0.11 -1.50
CA ARG A 291 -13.58 -1.45 -1.48
C ARG A 291 -14.13 -1.76 -2.89
N PRO A 292 -13.33 -2.38 -3.76
CA PRO A 292 -13.76 -2.76 -5.10
C PRO A 292 -15.02 -3.61 -5.09
N LYS A 293 -15.73 -3.64 -6.22
CA LYS A 293 -16.92 -4.49 -6.39
C LYS A 293 -16.58 -5.96 -6.15
N ASP A 294 -17.44 -6.70 -5.48
CA ASP A 294 -17.25 -8.13 -5.19
C ASP A 294 -16.93 -8.92 -6.48
N ALA A 295 -17.64 -8.62 -7.56
CA ALA A 295 -17.46 -9.26 -8.85
C ALA A 295 -16.06 -9.06 -9.46
N LEU A 296 -15.40 -7.91 -9.24
CA LEU A 296 -14.02 -7.68 -9.66
C LEU A 296 -13.07 -8.62 -8.92
N ILE A 297 -13.16 -8.67 -7.59
CA ILE A 297 -12.28 -9.51 -6.77
C ILE A 297 -12.47 -11.00 -7.07
N GLU A 298 -13.72 -11.41 -7.35
CA GLU A 298 -14.02 -12.78 -7.77
C GLU A 298 -13.48 -13.11 -9.17
N CYS A 299 -13.51 -12.15 -10.11
CA CYS A 299 -12.89 -12.31 -11.42
C CYS A 299 -11.37 -12.47 -11.30
N LEU A 300 -10.71 -11.60 -10.55
CA LEU A 300 -9.26 -11.69 -10.34
C LEU A 300 -8.86 -13.00 -9.66
N ASP A 301 -9.62 -13.43 -8.66
CA ASP A 301 -9.39 -14.69 -7.96
C ASP A 301 -9.52 -15.90 -8.90
N ASP A 302 -10.56 -15.92 -9.74
CA ASP A 302 -10.77 -16.96 -10.73
C ASP A 302 -9.69 -16.97 -11.83
N PHE A 303 -9.32 -15.80 -12.34
CA PHE A 303 -8.30 -15.68 -13.39
C PHE A 303 -6.90 -16.11 -12.90
N LEU A 304 -6.57 -15.79 -11.66
CA LEU A 304 -5.34 -16.29 -11.02
C LEU A 304 -5.34 -17.81 -10.88
N LYS A 305 -6.48 -18.45 -10.62
CA LYS A 305 -6.60 -19.91 -10.47
C LYS A 305 -6.65 -20.64 -11.82
N ASN A 306 -7.43 -20.14 -12.75
CA ASN A 306 -7.94 -20.90 -13.90
C ASN A 306 -7.50 -20.32 -15.27
N GLY A 307 -6.82 -19.18 -15.30
CA GLY A 307 -6.53 -18.42 -16.51
C GLY A 307 -7.66 -17.47 -16.89
N PHE A 308 -7.38 -16.57 -17.84
CA PHE A 308 -8.27 -15.50 -18.26
C PHE A 308 -9.42 -16.01 -19.15
N SER A 309 -10.60 -15.38 -19.02
CA SER A 309 -11.76 -15.60 -19.90
C SER A 309 -12.45 -14.29 -20.18
N ARG A 310 -12.43 -13.87 -21.43
CA ARG A 310 -13.10 -12.66 -21.90
C ARG A 310 -14.62 -12.73 -21.70
N GLU A 311 -15.21 -13.87 -22.04
CA GLU A 311 -16.66 -14.09 -21.86
C GLU A 311 -17.06 -13.94 -20.39
N LEU A 312 -16.30 -14.51 -19.45
CA LEU A 312 -16.60 -14.37 -18.02
C LEU A 312 -16.42 -12.92 -17.55
N LEU A 313 -15.35 -12.24 -18.02
CA LEU A 313 -15.11 -10.82 -17.70
C LEU A 313 -16.30 -9.96 -18.13
N GLU A 314 -16.71 -10.07 -19.41
CA GLU A 314 -17.83 -9.29 -19.95
C GLU A 314 -19.15 -9.58 -19.23
N SER A 315 -19.44 -10.86 -18.93
CA SER A 315 -20.63 -11.27 -18.20
C SER A 315 -20.69 -10.66 -16.81
N ARG A 316 -19.58 -10.71 -16.06
CA ARG A 316 -19.53 -10.20 -14.68
C ARG A 316 -19.47 -8.68 -14.62
N ALA A 317 -18.77 -8.03 -15.55
CA ALA A 317 -18.72 -6.57 -15.62
C ALA A 317 -20.11 -5.98 -15.94
N LYS A 318 -20.87 -6.57 -16.88
CA LYS A 318 -22.25 -6.16 -17.19
C LYS A 318 -23.21 -6.35 -16.02
N GLY A 319 -23.05 -7.41 -15.24
CA GLY A 319 -23.88 -7.68 -14.04
C GLY A 319 -23.52 -6.84 -12.83
N ALA A 320 -22.44 -6.08 -12.88
CA ALA A 320 -21.94 -5.23 -11.80
C ALA A 320 -22.26 -3.73 -11.97
N VAL A 321 -22.92 -3.35 -13.09
CA VAL A 321 -23.36 -1.97 -13.39
C VAL A 321 -24.65 -1.61 -12.65
#